data_1a0f54051da56b89b20185cf04b82380
#
_entry.id   1a0f54051da56b89b20185cf04b82380
#
_cell.length_a   1.000
_cell.length_b   1.000
_cell.length_c   1.000
_cell.angle_alpha   90.00
_cell.angle_beta   90.00
_cell.angle_gamma   90.00
#
_symmetry.space_group_name_H-M   'P 1'
#
loop_
_entity.id
_entity.type
_entity.pdbx_description
1 polymer ?
#
loop_
_entity_poly.entity_id
_entity_poly.type
_entity_poly.pdbx_seq_one_letter_code
_entity_poly.pdbx_strand_id
1 'polypeptide(L)'
;MKILFFGSKGWIGTQYGYYLNKNGITYISTDVRADDEKAVEEEIKLYSPTHIVSFIGRTHGGEHNTIDYLELPGKLQDNIRDNLYSPVILSILCERYNIHYTYLGTGCIFSSDDPTTTSIDDDALPNFFGSSYSTVKGFTDRLQHMYSKNTLNLRIRMPIVNFEHNRNFLSKIFKYNKICSMPNSMTVLEDMFPVMMDMMIKNTTGTFNLVNKGLITHNEILEMYKKHVDQSFTWENFSVEEQNSILLSKRSNTQLSNDKLYSLYPDIPDIKTSVKNCIVQYHNK
;
A
#
# COMPACT_ATOMS: atom_id res chain seq x y z
N MET A 1 20.17 -3.64 13.86
CA MET A 1 18.88 -4.14 13.36
C MET A 1 19.17 -5.27 12.40
N LYS A 2 18.47 -6.42 12.53
CA LYS A 2 18.57 -7.58 11.62
C LYS A 2 17.16 -7.82 11.05
N ILE A 3 17.01 -7.59 9.75
CA ILE A 3 15.72 -7.60 9.07
C ILE A 3 15.53 -8.92 8.33
N LEU A 4 14.40 -9.62 8.58
CA LEU A 4 13.90 -10.71 7.74
C LEU A 4 12.72 -10.16 6.92
N PHE A 5 12.82 -10.25 5.58
CA PHE A 5 11.91 -9.55 4.68
C PHE A 5 11.07 -10.51 3.83
N PHE A 6 9.79 -10.61 4.15
CA PHE A 6 8.78 -11.35 3.40
C PHE A 6 8.18 -10.48 2.29
N GLY A 7 8.10 -11.02 1.07
CA GLY A 7 7.57 -10.28 -0.08
C GLY A 7 8.56 -9.29 -0.72
N SER A 8 9.85 -9.43 -0.44
CA SER A 8 10.93 -8.60 -0.99
C SER A 8 11.03 -8.67 -2.53
N LYS A 9 10.57 -9.77 -3.16
CA LYS A 9 10.54 -9.96 -4.62
C LYS A 9 9.29 -9.37 -5.28
N GLY A 10 8.33 -8.88 -4.49
CA GLY A 10 7.15 -8.17 -4.99
C GLY A 10 7.50 -6.78 -5.54
N TRP A 11 6.56 -6.14 -6.26
CA TRP A 11 6.81 -4.82 -6.85
C TRP A 11 7.27 -3.77 -5.83
N ILE A 12 6.53 -3.57 -4.74
CA ILE A 12 6.94 -2.61 -3.69
C ILE A 12 8.16 -3.15 -2.92
N GLY A 13 8.21 -4.46 -2.67
CA GLY A 13 9.33 -5.10 -1.96
C GLY A 13 10.67 -4.91 -2.65
N THR A 14 10.72 -5.08 -3.96
CA THR A 14 11.95 -4.86 -4.75
C THR A 14 12.44 -3.40 -4.64
N GLN A 15 11.54 -2.44 -4.65
CA GLN A 15 11.87 -1.03 -4.53
C GLN A 15 12.35 -0.67 -3.13
N TYR A 16 11.68 -1.19 -2.10
CA TYR A 16 12.13 -1.00 -0.74
C TYR A 16 13.48 -1.68 -0.49
N GLY A 17 13.71 -2.89 -1.04
CA GLY A 17 15.00 -3.56 -1.01
C GLY A 17 16.10 -2.75 -1.69
N TYR A 18 15.80 -2.11 -2.84
CA TYR A 18 16.73 -1.18 -3.48
C TYR A 18 17.02 0.04 -2.60
N TYR A 19 15.99 0.63 -1.98
CA TYR A 19 16.14 1.73 -1.03
C TYR A 19 17.05 1.33 0.16
N LEU A 20 16.81 0.18 0.78
CA LEU A 20 17.62 -0.35 1.89
C LEU A 20 19.09 -0.49 1.48
N ASN A 21 19.36 -1.18 0.36
CA ASN A 21 20.72 -1.41 -0.14
C ASN A 21 21.45 -0.10 -0.46
N LYS A 22 20.77 0.87 -1.09
CA LYS A 22 21.32 2.20 -1.40
C LYS A 22 21.74 2.95 -0.15
N ASN A 23 21.06 2.71 0.98
CA ASN A 23 21.37 3.33 2.27
C ASN A 23 22.26 2.44 3.18
N GLY A 24 22.89 1.39 2.63
CA GLY A 24 23.80 0.51 3.35
C GLY A 24 23.13 -0.39 4.38
N ILE A 25 21.82 -0.59 4.28
CA ILE A 25 21.03 -1.41 5.21
C ILE A 25 20.85 -2.80 4.61
N THR A 26 21.40 -3.80 5.29
CA THR A 26 21.28 -5.20 4.88
C THR A 26 20.00 -5.83 5.40
N TYR A 27 19.43 -6.73 4.60
CA TYR A 27 18.28 -7.55 4.99
C TYR A 27 18.40 -8.97 4.45
N ILE A 28 17.69 -9.90 5.07
CA ILE A 28 17.58 -11.28 4.63
C ILE A 28 16.25 -11.40 3.87
N SER A 29 16.32 -11.69 2.57
CA SER A 29 15.15 -12.02 1.77
C SER A 29 14.81 -13.50 1.95
N THR A 30 13.56 -13.81 2.26
CA THR A 30 13.09 -15.19 2.36
C THR A 30 12.09 -15.53 1.26
N ASP A 31 12.14 -16.79 0.80
CA ASP A 31 11.19 -17.40 -0.15
C ASP A 31 10.18 -18.30 0.57
N VAL A 32 10.33 -18.45 1.89
CA VAL A 32 9.38 -19.21 2.70
C VAL A 32 8.01 -18.56 2.61
N ARG A 33 7.00 -19.40 2.44
CA ARG A 33 5.63 -18.92 2.41
C ARG A 33 5.16 -18.56 3.82
N ALA A 34 4.65 -17.34 3.98
CA ALA A 34 4.21 -16.85 5.27
C ALA A 34 2.90 -17.50 5.79
N ASP A 35 2.23 -18.33 4.98
CA ASP A 35 1.12 -19.18 5.39
C ASP A 35 1.58 -20.55 5.95
N ASP A 36 2.87 -20.84 5.93
CA ASP A 36 3.47 -22.01 6.60
C ASP A 36 4.10 -21.59 7.93
N GLU A 37 3.34 -21.65 9.01
CA GLU A 37 3.77 -21.24 10.36
C GLU A 37 5.08 -21.93 10.77
N LYS A 38 5.19 -23.24 10.50
CA LYS A 38 6.37 -24.01 10.89
C LYS A 38 7.62 -23.57 10.14
N ALA A 39 7.52 -23.39 8.83
CA ALA A 39 8.64 -22.93 8.02
C ALA A 39 9.05 -21.49 8.38
N VAL A 40 8.11 -20.60 8.67
CA VAL A 40 8.40 -19.24 9.16
C VAL A 40 9.10 -19.28 10.50
N GLU A 41 8.66 -20.14 11.43
CA GLU A 41 9.29 -20.30 12.74
C GLU A 41 10.74 -20.83 12.63
N GLU A 42 11.00 -21.75 11.70
CA GLU A 42 12.34 -22.25 11.39
C GLU A 42 13.25 -21.12 10.87
N GLU A 43 12.76 -20.24 9.97
CA GLU A 43 13.48 -19.05 9.52
C GLU A 43 13.81 -18.08 10.68
N ILE A 44 12.84 -17.84 11.57
CA ILE A 44 13.04 -17.00 12.75
C ILE A 44 14.15 -17.57 13.64
N LYS A 45 14.12 -18.88 13.90
CA LYS A 45 15.16 -19.54 14.71
C LYS A 45 16.54 -19.51 14.04
N LEU A 46 16.57 -19.75 12.72
CA LEU A 46 17.81 -19.75 11.94
C LEU A 46 18.48 -18.37 11.91
N TYR A 47 17.68 -17.34 11.61
CA TYR A 47 18.23 -16.01 11.42
C TYR A 47 18.17 -15.12 12.66
N SER A 48 17.40 -15.46 13.67
CA SER A 48 17.22 -14.64 14.89
C SER A 48 17.04 -13.15 14.55
N PRO A 49 16.04 -12.77 13.72
CA PRO A 49 15.82 -11.39 13.33
C PRO A 49 15.34 -10.55 14.52
N THR A 50 15.67 -9.26 14.52
CA THR A 50 15.09 -8.28 15.44
C THR A 50 13.85 -7.61 14.83
N HIS A 51 13.74 -7.63 13.49
CA HIS A 51 12.67 -7.04 12.73
C HIS A 51 12.19 -7.97 11.63
N ILE A 52 10.89 -8.12 11.50
CA ILE A 52 10.26 -8.72 10.33
C ILE A 52 9.51 -7.64 9.55
N VAL A 53 9.77 -7.57 8.25
CA VAL A 53 9.04 -6.72 7.31
C VAL A 53 8.22 -7.60 6.39
N SER A 54 6.94 -7.29 6.21
CA SER A 54 6.07 -8.04 5.30
C SER A 54 5.34 -7.12 4.34
N PHE A 55 5.65 -7.28 3.05
CA PHE A 55 4.90 -6.69 1.93
C PHE A 55 4.11 -7.78 1.19
N ILE A 56 3.82 -8.87 1.89
CA ILE A 56 2.95 -9.91 1.36
C ILE A 56 1.53 -9.36 1.22
N GLY A 57 0.96 -9.63 0.06
CA GLY A 57 -0.41 -9.29 -0.28
C GLY A 57 -0.68 -9.60 -1.74
N ARG A 58 -1.88 -10.10 -2.03
CA ARG A 58 -2.30 -10.38 -3.39
C ARG A 58 -3.31 -9.35 -3.87
N THR A 59 -3.06 -8.75 -5.00
CA THR A 59 -3.94 -7.77 -5.66
C THR A 59 -4.15 -8.05 -7.14
N HIS A 60 -3.54 -9.12 -7.67
CA HIS A 60 -3.52 -9.43 -9.11
C HIS A 60 -3.10 -10.88 -9.31
N GLY A 61 -3.31 -11.40 -10.52
CA GLY A 61 -2.85 -12.71 -10.96
C GLY A 61 -3.30 -12.99 -12.41
N GLY A 62 -2.58 -13.88 -13.07
CA GLY A 62 -2.82 -14.15 -14.50
C GLY A 62 -2.76 -12.87 -15.33
N GLU A 63 -3.75 -12.65 -16.16
CA GLU A 63 -3.87 -11.46 -17.02
C GLU A 63 -4.46 -10.22 -16.29
N HIS A 64 -4.98 -10.40 -15.07
CA HIS A 64 -5.62 -9.33 -14.31
C HIS A 64 -4.60 -8.55 -13.47
N ASN A 65 -4.39 -7.28 -13.81
CA ASN A 65 -3.47 -6.36 -13.12
C ASN A 65 -4.12 -5.57 -11.96
N THR A 66 -5.36 -5.92 -11.57
CA THR A 66 -6.13 -5.25 -10.53
C THR A 66 -6.73 -6.26 -9.56
N ILE A 67 -7.38 -5.74 -8.49
CA ILE A 67 -8.07 -6.55 -7.48
C ILE A 67 -9.26 -7.34 -8.04
N ASP A 68 -9.72 -7.04 -9.27
CA ASP A 68 -10.77 -7.83 -9.93
C ASP A 68 -10.38 -9.31 -10.11
N TYR A 69 -9.08 -9.61 -10.13
CA TYR A 69 -8.57 -10.99 -10.04
C TYR A 69 -9.15 -11.76 -8.84
N LEU A 70 -9.32 -11.08 -7.71
CA LEU A 70 -9.76 -11.71 -6.46
C LEU A 70 -11.29 -11.92 -6.40
N GLU A 71 -12.03 -11.36 -7.36
CA GLU A 71 -13.47 -11.60 -7.54
C GLU A 71 -13.75 -12.82 -8.43
N LEU A 72 -12.73 -13.38 -9.10
CA LEU A 72 -12.90 -14.56 -9.96
C LEU A 72 -13.23 -15.81 -9.14
N PRO A 73 -13.98 -16.78 -9.72
CA PRO A 73 -14.30 -18.05 -9.06
C PRO A 73 -13.07 -18.75 -8.49
N GLY A 74 -13.16 -19.17 -7.23
CA GLY A 74 -12.09 -19.88 -6.52
C GLY A 74 -10.96 -18.99 -5.97
N LYS A 75 -10.95 -17.68 -6.23
CA LYS A 75 -9.86 -16.78 -5.80
C LYS A 75 -10.01 -16.24 -4.38
N LEU A 76 -11.17 -16.43 -3.74
CA LEU A 76 -11.34 -16.07 -2.34
C LEU A 76 -10.38 -16.84 -1.42
N GLN A 77 -10.06 -18.10 -1.72
CA GLN A 77 -9.07 -18.86 -0.94
C GLN A 77 -7.67 -18.26 -1.05
N ASP A 78 -7.24 -17.87 -2.25
CA ASP A 78 -5.96 -17.17 -2.47
C ASP A 78 -5.94 -15.83 -1.72
N ASN A 79 -7.05 -15.10 -1.73
CA ASN A 79 -7.21 -13.83 -1.03
C ASN A 79 -7.07 -14.00 0.49
N ILE A 80 -7.81 -14.94 1.08
CA ILE A 80 -7.76 -15.22 2.53
C ILE A 80 -6.34 -15.67 2.93
N ARG A 81 -5.74 -16.58 2.18
CA ARG A 81 -4.41 -17.10 2.46
C ARG A 81 -3.35 -16.01 2.47
N ASP A 82 -3.29 -15.20 1.39
CA ASP A 82 -2.21 -14.25 1.18
C ASP A 82 -2.46 -12.89 1.88
N ASN A 83 -3.73 -12.47 2.04
CA ASN A 83 -4.09 -11.17 2.58
C ASN A 83 -4.57 -11.18 4.04
N LEU A 84 -4.91 -12.34 4.62
CA LEU A 84 -5.34 -12.47 6.02
C LEU A 84 -4.44 -13.44 6.78
N TYR A 85 -4.39 -14.71 6.37
CA TYR A 85 -3.74 -15.77 7.13
C TYR A 85 -2.24 -15.52 7.26
N SER A 86 -1.53 -15.25 6.16
CA SER A 86 -0.11 -14.96 6.17
C SER A 86 0.28 -13.79 7.09
N PRO A 87 -0.34 -12.59 7.02
CA PRO A 87 -0.04 -11.51 7.95
C PRO A 87 -0.32 -11.84 9.42
N VAL A 88 -1.37 -12.60 9.70
CA VAL A 88 -1.74 -12.99 11.07
C VAL A 88 -0.72 -13.96 11.67
N ILE A 89 -0.26 -14.97 10.91
CA ILE A 89 0.82 -15.87 11.35
C ILE A 89 2.07 -15.07 11.70
N LEU A 90 2.47 -14.13 10.84
CA LEU A 90 3.63 -13.28 11.13
C LEU A 90 3.44 -12.48 12.41
N SER A 91 2.25 -11.94 12.68
CA SER A 91 1.96 -11.22 13.92
C SER A 91 2.09 -12.10 15.16
N ILE A 92 1.51 -13.32 15.11
CA ILE A 92 1.57 -14.31 16.20
C ILE A 92 3.03 -14.68 16.52
N LEU A 93 3.81 -14.99 15.49
CA LEU A 93 5.20 -15.37 15.65
C LEU A 93 6.06 -14.20 16.13
N CYS A 94 5.84 -12.99 15.61
CA CYS A 94 6.55 -11.80 16.07
C CYS A 94 6.26 -11.48 17.53
N GLU A 95 5.01 -11.64 18.00
CA GLU A 95 4.67 -11.49 19.42
C GLU A 95 5.37 -12.58 20.26
N ARG A 96 5.30 -13.86 19.84
CA ARG A 96 5.91 -15.01 20.53
C ARG A 96 7.42 -14.85 20.71
N TYR A 97 8.10 -14.30 19.70
CA TYR A 97 9.56 -14.15 19.68
C TYR A 97 10.05 -12.73 20.05
N ASN A 98 9.13 -11.84 20.45
CA ASN A 98 9.42 -10.43 20.75
C ASN A 98 10.18 -9.71 19.63
N ILE A 99 9.69 -9.85 18.40
CA ILE A 99 10.25 -9.26 17.18
C ILE A 99 9.38 -8.08 16.76
N HIS A 100 9.99 -6.97 16.36
CA HIS A 100 9.27 -5.86 15.76
C HIS A 100 8.73 -6.25 14.38
N TYR A 101 7.41 -6.10 14.17
CA TYR A 101 6.76 -6.47 12.92
C TYR A 101 6.29 -5.23 12.16
N THR A 102 6.76 -5.04 10.94
CA THR A 102 6.26 -4.00 10.02
C THR A 102 5.41 -4.63 8.94
N TYR A 103 4.12 -4.30 8.93
CA TYR A 103 3.14 -4.80 8.00
C TYR A 103 2.69 -3.69 7.04
N LEU A 104 2.78 -3.95 5.73
CA LEU A 104 2.25 -3.05 4.70
C LEU A 104 0.76 -3.32 4.49
N GLY A 105 -0.05 -2.52 5.15
CA GLY A 105 -1.50 -2.52 5.08
C GLY A 105 -2.05 -1.69 3.90
N THR A 106 -3.35 -1.45 3.90
CA THR A 106 -4.03 -0.67 2.86
C THR A 106 -5.12 0.21 3.44
N GLY A 107 -5.30 1.42 2.91
CA GLY A 107 -6.45 2.27 3.15
C GLY A 107 -7.64 1.99 2.22
N CYS A 108 -7.54 1.01 1.29
CA CYS A 108 -8.66 0.62 0.43
C CYS A 108 -9.76 -0.18 1.17
N ILE A 109 -9.72 -0.16 2.49
CA ILE A 109 -10.71 -0.73 3.42
C ILE A 109 -11.69 0.32 3.94
N PHE A 110 -11.55 1.57 3.47
CA PHE A 110 -12.39 2.69 3.86
C PHE A 110 -13.07 3.33 2.65
N SER A 111 -14.25 3.88 2.89
CA SER A 111 -14.95 4.74 1.93
C SER A 111 -15.67 5.85 2.69
N SER A 112 -15.79 7.02 2.08
CA SER A 112 -16.63 8.12 2.55
C SER A 112 -17.51 8.59 1.42
N ASP A 113 -18.71 9.10 1.74
CA ASP A 113 -19.64 9.65 0.75
C ASP A 113 -19.04 10.90 0.11
N ASP A 114 -18.35 11.72 0.90
CA ASP A 114 -17.57 12.85 0.44
C ASP A 114 -16.17 12.87 1.05
N PRO A 115 -15.14 12.44 0.29
CA PRO A 115 -13.76 12.48 0.76
C PRO A 115 -13.21 13.88 1.06
N THR A 116 -13.86 14.95 0.59
CA THR A 116 -13.39 16.32 0.81
C THR A 116 -13.79 16.86 2.18
N THR A 117 -14.81 16.28 2.80
CA THR A 117 -15.36 16.72 4.10
C THR A 117 -15.10 15.71 5.22
N THR A 118 -14.82 14.46 4.87
CA THR A 118 -14.64 13.36 5.85
C THR A 118 -13.26 12.76 5.73
N SER A 119 -12.48 12.85 6.82
CA SER A 119 -11.15 12.23 6.94
C SER A 119 -11.21 11.02 7.89
N ILE A 120 -10.57 9.93 7.51
CA ILE A 120 -10.57 8.66 8.25
C ILE A 120 -9.29 8.55 9.10
N ASP A 121 -9.45 8.44 10.41
CA ASP A 121 -8.35 8.36 11.35
C ASP A 121 -7.62 7.00 11.34
N ASP A 122 -6.42 6.99 11.95
CA ASP A 122 -5.59 5.78 12.07
C ASP A 122 -6.27 4.66 12.86
N ASP A 123 -7.11 5.01 13.85
CA ASP A 123 -7.83 4.05 14.70
C ASP A 123 -9.23 3.68 14.19
N ALA A 124 -9.65 4.27 13.04
CA ALA A 124 -10.96 4.00 12.47
C ALA A 124 -11.17 2.53 12.11
N LEU A 125 -12.42 2.07 12.27
CA LEU A 125 -12.84 0.74 11.86
C LEU A 125 -13.07 0.68 10.34
N PRO A 126 -12.59 -0.37 9.64
CA PRO A 126 -12.90 -0.59 8.24
C PRO A 126 -14.41 -0.54 7.98
N ASN A 127 -14.81 0.23 6.97
CA ASN A 127 -16.21 0.45 6.62
C ASN A 127 -16.54 0.19 5.14
N PHE A 128 -15.56 -0.28 4.35
CA PHE A 128 -15.74 -0.56 2.93
C PHE A 128 -15.57 -2.04 2.61
N PHE A 129 -16.66 -2.67 2.18
CA PHE A 129 -16.78 -4.09 1.85
C PHE A 129 -17.22 -4.32 0.39
N GLY A 130 -16.95 -3.37 -0.49
CA GLY A 130 -17.34 -3.40 -1.89
C GLY A 130 -16.51 -4.30 -2.79
N SER A 131 -15.52 -5.01 -2.21
CA SER A 131 -14.73 -6.05 -2.88
C SER A 131 -14.30 -7.12 -1.89
N SER A 132 -14.03 -8.34 -2.38
CA SER A 132 -13.48 -9.41 -1.54
C SER A 132 -12.10 -9.01 -0.96
N TYR A 133 -11.30 -8.28 -1.76
CA TYR A 133 -10.02 -7.73 -1.30
C TYR A 133 -10.19 -6.81 -0.08
N SER A 134 -11.05 -5.81 -0.20
CA SER A 134 -11.27 -4.83 0.88
C SER A 134 -11.84 -5.48 2.13
N THR A 135 -12.74 -6.45 1.96
CA THR A 135 -13.31 -7.24 3.07
C THR A 135 -12.21 -7.99 3.82
N VAL A 136 -11.41 -8.79 3.12
CA VAL A 136 -10.33 -9.59 3.73
C VAL A 136 -9.27 -8.70 4.38
N LYS A 137 -8.84 -7.64 3.69
CA LYS A 137 -7.85 -6.68 4.24
C LYS A 137 -8.41 -5.89 5.43
N GLY A 138 -9.71 -5.62 5.47
CA GLY A 138 -10.37 -4.98 6.62
C GLY A 138 -10.29 -5.85 7.87
N PHE A 139 -10.56 -7.15 7.76
CA PHE A 139 -10.37 -8.09 8.88
C PHE A 139 -8.91 -8.18 9.31
N THR A 140 -7.98 -8.23 8.36
CA THR A 140 -6.54 -8.23 8.66
C THR A 140 -6.14 -6.98 9.43
N ASP A 141 -6.57 -5.81 8.99
CA ASP A 141 -6.28 -4.54 9.65
C ASP A 141 -6.74 -4.54 11.12
N ARG A 142 -7.96 -5.06 11.38
CA ARG A 142 -8.47 -5.20 12.76
C ARG A 142 -7.62 -6.13 13.61
N LEU A 143 -7.16 -7.24 13.06
CA LEU A 143 -6.28 -8.17 13.77
C LEU A 143 -4.90 -7.54 14.04
N GLN A 144 -4.34 -6.76 13.10
CA GLN A 144 -3.09 -6.04 13.34
C GLN A 144 -3.18 -5.05 14.51
N HIS A 145 -4.34 -4.42 14.74
CA HIS A 145 -4.57 -3.58 15.91
C HIS A 145 -4.49 -4.35 17.24
N MET A 146 -4.85 -5.64 17.27
CA MET A 146 -4.74 -6.48 18.46
C MET A 146 -3.28 -6.80 18.81
N TYR A 147 -2.38 -6.79 17.82
CA TYR A 147 -0.94 -7.00 17.96
C TYR A 147 -0.13 -5.69 18.03
N SER A 148 -0.77 -4.57 18.39
CA SER A 148 -0.17 -3.22 18.34
C SER A 148 1.03 -3.01 19.25
N LYS A 149 1.33 -3.93 20.18
CA LYS A 149 2.50 -3.83 21.07
C LYS A 149 3.82 -3.96 20.34
N ASN A 150 3.87 -4.76 19.29
CA ASN A 150 5.07 -5.03 18.49
C ASN A 150 4.86 -4.87 16.97
N THR A 151 3.67 -4.49 16.55
CA THR A 151 3.31 -4.33 15.13
C THR A 151 3.21 -2.86 14.75
N LEU A 152 3.91 -2.50 13.69
CA LEU A 152 3.76 -1.26 12.93
C LEU A 152 2.92 -1.56 11.69
N ASN A 153 1.64 -1.16 11.71
CA ASN A 153 0.70 -1.32 10.59
C ASN A 153 0.67 -0.04 9.74
N LEU A 154 1.14 -0.11 8.51
CA LEU A 154 1.28 1.02 7.60
C LEU A 154 0.27 0.93 6.45
N ARG A 155 -0.78 1.74 6.47
CA ARG A 155 -1.83 1.77 5.43
C ARG A 155 -1.41 2.68 4.28
N ILE A 156 -1.13 2.10 3.11
CA ILE A 156 -0.87 2.84 1.87
C ILE A 156 -2.11 2.88 0.97
N ARG A 157 -2.14 3.81 0.02
CA ARG A 157 -3.16 3.88 -1.04
C ARG A 157 -2.54 4.23 -2.38
N MET A 158 -3.03 3.56 -3.45
CA MET A 158 -2.68 3.89 -4.85
C MET A 158 -1.18 4.22 -4.99
N PRO A 159 -0.27 3.26 -4.72
CA PRO A 159 1.15 3.54 -4.66
C PRO A 159 1.70 4.06 -5.98
N ILE A 160 2.49 5.13 -5.88
CA ILE A 160 3.07 5.90 -6.98
C ILE A 160 4.60 5.85 -6.89
N VAL A 161 5.26 5.74 -8.04
CA VAL A 161 6.70 5.88 -8.22
C VAL A 161 7.01 6.75 -9.45
N ASN A 162 8.25 7.21 -9.56
CA ASN A 162 8.73 8.12 -10.60
C ASN A 162 9.25 7.40 -11.87
N PHE A 163 8.83 6.16 -12.13
CA PHE A 163 9.22 5.41 -13.34
C PHE A 163 8.09 4.52 -13.84
N GLU A 164 8.18 4.08 -15.10
CA GLU A 164 7.18 3.23 -15.71
C GLU A 164 7.18 1.83 -15.10
N HIS A 165 6.00 1.38 -14.68
CA HIS A 165 5.75 0.02 -14.26
C HIS A 165 4.25 -0.30 -14.33
N ASN A 166 3.87 -1.51 -14.74
CA ASN A 166 2.47 -1.92 -14.91
C ASN A 166 1.63 -1.89 -13.61
N ARG A 167 2.26 -1.79 -12.46
CA ARG A 167 1.60 -1.64 -11.14
C ARG A 167 1.64 -0.23 -10.59
N ASN A 168 2.46 0.65 -11.16
CA ASN A 168 2.48 2.06 -10.80
C ASN A 168 1.15 2.70 -11.18
N PHE A 169 0.54 3.40 -10.23
CA PHE A 169 -0.73 4.05 -10.46
C PHE A 169 -0.67 5.05 -11.63
N LEU A 170 0.39 5.85 -11.72
CA LEU A 170 0.59 6.79 -12.84
C LEU A 170 0.63 6.07 -14.18
N SER A 171 1.41 4.98 -14.29
CA SER A 171 1.52 4.21 -15.54
C SER A 171 0.19 3.61 -16.00
N LYS A 172 -0.71 3.33 -15.05
CA LYS A 172 -2.05 2.82 -15.39
C LYS A 172 -2.92 3.92 -15.94
N ILE A 173 -3.04 5.06 -15.25
CA ILE A 173 -3.96 6.12 -15.65
C ILE A 173 -3.53 6.82 -16.94
N PHE A 174 -2.23 6.87 -17.25
CA PHE A 174 -1.72 7.40 -18.51
C PHE A 174 -2.07 6.52 -19.73
N LYS A 175 -2.51 5.28 -19.51
CA LYS A 175 -2.93 4.35 -20.56
C LYS A 175 -4.45 4.26 -20.73
N TYR A 176 -5.22 4.95 -19.89
CA TYR A 176 -6.69 4.90 -19.94
C TYR A 176 -7.25 6.05 -20.75
N ASN A 177 -8.15 5.72 -21.70
CA ASN A 177 -8.89 6.72 -22.47
C ASN A 177 -10.07 7.31 -21.67
N LYS A 178 -10.57 6.56 -20.68
CA LYS A 178 -11.67 6.99 -19.81
C LYS A 178 -11.34 6.76 -18.36
N ILE A 179 -11.63 7.71 -17.51
CA ILE A 179 -11.38 7.64 -16.07
C ILE A 179 -12.57 8.12 -15.24
N CYS A 180 -12.75 7.51 -14.07
CA CYS A 180 -13.61 8.01 -13.01
C CYS A 180 -12.75 8.85 -12.07
N SER A 181 -12.94 10.16 -12.05
CA SER A 181 -12.11 11.09 -11.30
C SER A 181 -12.72 11.43 -9.95
N MET A 182 -12.22 10.79 -8.90
CA MET A 182 -12.62 11.03 -7.51
C MET A 182 -11.42 11.50 -6.69
N PRO A 183 -11.62 12.44 -5.72
CA PRO A 183 -10.56 12.82 -4.80
C PRO A 183 -10.19 11.65 -3.89
N ASN A 184 -8.90 11.42 -3.72
CA ASN A 184 -8.36 10.32 -2.92
C ASN A 184 -7.03 10.69 -2.25
N SER A 185 -6.76 10.12 -1.08
CA SER A 185 -5.39 10.04 -0.55
C SER A 185 -4.57 9.06 -1.38
N MET A 186 -3.29 9.38 -1.61
CA MET A 186 -2.35 8.51 -2.33
C MET A 186 -0.99 8.47 -1.65
N THR A 187 -0.18 7.48 -2.00
CA THR A 187 1.14 7.24 -1.42
C THR A 187 2.22 7.32 -2.48
N VAL A 188 3.13 8.27 -2.38
CA VAL A 188 4.38 8.29 -3.17
C VAL A 188 5.43 7.52 -2.40
N LEU A 189 5.89 6.39 -2.96
CA LEU A 189 6.75 5.43 -2.24
C LEU A 189 8.12 6.02 -1.91
N GLU A 190 8.67 6.87 -2.78
CA GLU A 190 9.95 7.55 -2.56
C GLU A 190 9.95 8.44 -1.30
N ASP A 191 8.82 9.08 -1.00
CA ASP A 191 8.66 9.90 0.20
C ASP A 191 8.51 9.04 1.46
N MET A 192 7.89 7.87 1.33
CA MET A 192 7.47 7.04 2.46
C MET A 192 8.51 6.01 2.89
N PHE A 193 9.40 5.56 2.03
CA PHE A 193 10.43 4.58 2.41
C PHE A 193 11.40 5.09 3.50
N PRO A 194 11.89 6.36 3.45
CA PRO A 194 12.66 6.93 4.55
C PRO A 194 11.91 6.96 5.88
N VAL A 195 10.64 7.34 5.84
CA VAL A 195 9.76 7.39 7.01
C VAL A 195 9.58 6.00 7.62
N MET A 196 9.24 5.01 6.79
CA MET A 196 9.07 3.64 7.23
C MET A 196 10.36 3.10 7.87
N MET A 197 11.52 3.41 7.30
CA MET A 197 12.80 2.98 7.83
C MET A 197 13.09 3.62 9.19
N ASP A 198 12.86 4.92 9.33
CA ASP A 198 13.05 5.62 10.60
C ASP A 198 12.10 5.10 11.69
N MET A 199 10.83 4.84 11.36
CA MET A 199 9.89 4.20 12.27
C MET A 199 10.38 2.82 12.76
N MET A 200 10.95 2.02 11.86
CA MET A 200 11.53 0.71 12.22
C MET A 200 12.73 0.87 13.15
N ILE A 201 13.65 1.80 12.88
CA ILE A 201 14.80 2.10 13.73
C ILE A 201 14.35 2.51 15.13
N LYS A 202 13.29 3.29 15.22
CA LYS A 202 12.71 3.76 16.50
C LYS A 202 11.83 2.72 17.19
N ASN A 203 11.63 1.54 16.61
CA ASN A 203 10.69 0.52 17.06
C ASN A 203 9.27 1.10 17.28
N THR A 204 8.85 2.00 16.38
CA THR A 204 7.51 2.57 16.40
C THR A 204 6.47 1.49 16.16
N THR A 205 5.38 1.49 16.92
CA THR A 205 4.27 0.53 16.80
C THR A 205 2.93 1.22 16.65
N GLY A 206 1.89 0.45 16.38
CA GLY A 206 0.54 0.95 16.14
C GLY A 206 0.27 1.18 14.66
N THR A 207 -0.89 1.77 14.35
CA THR A 207 -1.33 1.99 12.97
C THR A 207 -1.06 3.42 12.53
N PHE A 208 -0.60 3.56 11.27
CA PHE A 208 -0.40 4.86 10.61
C PHE A 208 -0.95 4.84 9.19
N ASN A 209 -1.66 5.88 8.81
CA ASN A 209 -2.05 6.15 7.43
C ASN A 209 -0.83 6.72 6.68
N LEU A 210 -0.10 5.85 5.99
CA LEU A 210 1.14 6.18 5.31
C LEU A 210 0.84 6.77 3.91
N VAL A 211 0.25 7.96 3.89
CA VAL A 211 -0.14 8.70 2.69
C VAL A 211 0.41 10.13 2.72
N ASN A 212 0.65 10.70 1.54
CA ASN A 212 1.02 12.12 1.44
C ASN A 212 -0.17 13.01 1.83
N LYS A 213 0.12 14.19 2.37
CA LYS A 213 -0.88 15.14 2.85
C LYS A 213 -1.76 15.66 1.70
N GLY A 214 -3.06 15.73 1.97
CA GLY A 214 -4.07 16.26 1.06
C GLY A 214 -4.68 15.22 0.14
N LEU A 215 -5.50 15.71 -0.77
CA LEU A 215 -6.22 14.93 -1.78
C LEU A 215 -5.74 15.30 -3.18
N ILE A 216 -5.82 14.33 -4.08
CA ILE A 216 -5.61 14.55 -5.51
C ILE A 216 -6.62 13.72 -6.29
N THR A 217 -7.14 14.29 -7.38
CA THR A 217 -8.04 13.60 -8.32
C THR A 217 -7.25 13.03 -9.49
N HIS A 218 -7.83 12.06 -10.17
CA HIS A 218 -7.24 11.54 -11.41
C HIS A 218 -7.12 12.64 -12.49
N ASN A 219 -8.10 13.53 -12.58
CA ASN A 219 -8.04 14.67 -13.53
C ASN A 219 -6.86 15.59 -13.22
N GLU A 220 -6.64 15.96 -11.96
CA GLU A 220 -5.49 16.79 -11.58
C GLU A 220 -4.15 16.13 -11.97
N ILE A 221 -4.03 14.82 -11.81
CA ILE A 221 -2.84 14.07 -12.23
C ILE A 221 -2.67 14.12 -13.76
N LEU A 222 -3.74 13.89 -14.52
CA LEU A 222 -3.69 13.93 -15.98
C LEU A 222 -3.47 15.33 -16.54
N GLU A 223 -3.98 16.38 -15.88
CA GLU A 223 -3.66 17.77 -16.22
C GLU A 223 -2.17 18.07 -15.97
N MET A 224 -1.59 17.56 -14.88
CA MET A 224 -0.13 17.68 -14.65
C MET A 224 0.65 16.95 -15.73
N TYR A 225 0.23 15.73 -16.12
CA TYR A 225 0.85 14.97 -17.19
C TYR A 225 0.78 15.72 -18.52
N LYS A 226 -0.39 16.19 -18.91
CA LYS A 226 -0.59 16.99 -20.12
C LYS A 226 0.29 18.24 -20.14
N LYS A 227 0.37 18.96 -19.02
CA LYS A 227 1.15 20.20 -18.90
C LYS A 227 2.66 19.98 -19.01
N HIS A 228 3.19 18.89 -18.42
CA HIS A 228 4.62 18.70 -18.23
C HIS A 228 5.24 17.68 -19.19
N VAL A 229 4.42 16.85 -19.83
CA VAL A 229 4.90 15.70 -20.62
C VAL A 229 4.35 15.68 -22.02
N ASP A 230 3.03 15.61 -22.18
CA ASP A 230 2.38 15.46 -23.49
C ASP A 230 1.19 16.43 -23.60
N GLN A 231 1.42 17.59 -24.21
CA GLN A 231 0.39 18.63 -24.41
C GLN A 231 -0.80 18.17 -25.28
N SER A 232 -0.61 17.11 -26.07
CA SER A 232 -1.66 16.52 -26.92
C SER A 232 -2.53 15.50 -26.18
N PHE A 233 -2.15 15.10 -24.96
CA PHE A 233 -2.86 14.09 -24.19
C PHE A 233 -4.31 14.50 -23.91
N THR A 234 -5.23 13.55 -24.15
CA THR A 234 -6.67 13.74 -23.93
C THR A 234 -7.29 12.53 -23.27
N TRP A 235 -8.34 12.74 -22.49
CA TRP A 235 -9.12 11.67 -21.86
C TRP A 235 -10.58 12.08 -21.74
N GLU A 236 -11.42 11.11 -21.44
CA GLU A 236 -12.84 11.33 -21.12
C GLU A 236 -13.12 10.92 -19.68
N ASN A 237 -14.09 11.57 -19.05
CA ASN A 237 -14.58 11.15 -17.73
C ASN A 237 -15.84 10.29 -17.87
N PHE A 238 -16.00 9.35 -16.95
CA PHE A 238 -17.25 8.61 -16.75
C PHE A 238 -17.61 8.60 -15.25
N SER A 239 -18.88 8.30 -14.97
CA SER A 239 -19.40 8.38 -13.61
C SER A 239 -18.98 7.18 -12.74
N VAL A 240 -19.22 7.30 -11.43
CA VAL A 240 -19.01 6.19 -10.48
C VAL A 240 -19.95 5.03 -10.80
N GLU A 241 -21.19 5.32 -11.23
CA GLU A 241 -22.20 4.33 -11.63
C GLU A 241 -21.72 3.54 -12.85
N GLU A 242 -21.20 4.23 -13.87
CA GLU A 242 -20.61 3.59 -15.05
C GLU A 242 -19.39 2.75 -14.65
N GLN A 243 -18.50 3.26 -13.79
CA GLN A 243 -17.37 2.48 -13.29
C GLN A 243 -17.83 1.19 -12.60
N ASN A 244 -18.83 1.28 -11.74
CA ASN A 244 -19.36 0.14 -11.01
C ASN A 244 -20.06 -0.90 -11.92
N SER A 245 -20.53 -0.50 -13.11
CA SER A 245 -21.12 -1.41 -14.09
C SER A 245 -20.06 -2.19 -14.91
N ILE A 246 -18.84 -1.67 -15.01
CA ILE A 246 -17.75 -2.25 -15.81
C ILE A 246 -16.84 -3.15 -14.96
N LEU A 247 -16.57 -2.76 -13.70
CA LEU A 247 -15.61 -3.44 -12.84
C LEU A 247 -16.28 -4.55 -12.02
N LEU A 248 -15.58 -5.66 -11.82
CA LEU A 248 -16.04 -6.76 -10.96
C LEU A 248 -16.05 -6.36 -9.48
N SER A 249 -15.14 -5.48 -9.08
CA SER A 249 -15.02 -4.98 -7.71
C SER A 249 -15.27 -3.47 -7.66
N LYS A 250 -16.04 -3.01 -6.67
CA LYS A 250 -16.21 -1.58 -6.40
C LYS A 250 -14.89 -0.97 -5.93
N ARG A 251 -14.72 0.31 -6.16
CA ARG A 251 -13.54 1.08 -5.74
C ARG A 251 -13.84 1.94 -4.53
N SER A 252 -12.93 1.94 -3.60
CA SER A 252 -12.93 2.76 -2.40
C SER A 252 -12.48 4.17 -2.76
N ASN A 253 -13.21 5.19 -2.30
CA ASN A 253 -12.81 6.59 -2.40
C ASN A 253 -12.83 7.19 -1.01
N THR A 254 -11.71 7.75 -0.56
CA THR A 254 -11.61 8.28 0.80
C THR A 254 -10.40 9.20 0.98
N GLN A 255 -10.52 10.10 1.95
CA GLN A 255 -9.40 10.79 2.58
C GLN A 255 -8.99 10.01 3.83
N LEU A 256 -7.71 9.73 3.96
CA LEU A 256 -7.11 9.24 5.20
C LEU A 256 -6.48 10.42 5.93
N SER A 257 -6.81 10.60 7.21
CA SER A 257 -6.08 11.53 8.08
C SER A 257 -4.64 11.05 8.22
N ASN A 258 -3.72 11.98 8.10
CA ASN A 258 -2.31 11.75 8.31
C ASN A 258 -1.72 12.70 9.36
N ASP A 259 -2.55 13.27 10.23
CA ASP A 259 -2.13 14.20 11.26
C ASP A 259 -1.13 13.57 12.23
N LYS A 260 -1.36 12.31 12.61
CA LYS A 260 -0.44 11.50 13.42
C LYS A 260 0.92 11.33 12.73
N LEU A 261 0.93 11.02 11.43
CA LEU A 261 2.16 10.88 10.65
C LEU A 261 2.92 12.20 10.55
N TYR A 262 2.23 13.29 10.19
CA TYR A 262 2.84 14.61 9.99
C TYR A 262 3.25 15.29 11.30
N SER A 263 2.67 14.90 12.45
CA SER A 263 3.19 15.34 13.76
C SER A 263 4.61 14.84 14.04
N LEU A 264 4.98 13.70 13.45
CA LEU A 264 6.31 13.08 13.58
C LEU A 264 7.24 13.43 12.42
N TYR A 265 6.69 13.64 11.22
CA TYR A 265 7.43 13.85 9.96
C TYR A 265 6.83 15.03 9.16
N PRO A 266 6.97 16.27 9.66
CA PRO A 266 6.34 17.44 9.06
C PRO A 266 6.88 17.80 7.65
N ASP A 267 8.08 17.33 7.32
CA ASP A 267 8.77 17.68 6.07
C ASP A 267 8.36 16.78 4.88
N ILE A 268 7.48 15.81 5.06
CA ILE A 268 6.96 15.01 3.94
C ILE A 268 6.19 15.95 2.98
N PRO A 269 6.52 15.98 1.68
CA PRO A 269 5.79 16.82 0.74
C PRO A 269 4.30 16.44 0.63
N ASP A 270 3.45 17.42 0.32
CA ASP A 270 2.04 17.15 0.00
C ASP A 270 1.89 16.33 -1.29
N ILE A 271 0.72 15.71 -1.47
CA ILE A 271 0.49 14.79 -2.59
C ILE A 271 0.64 15.45 -3.96
N LYS A 272 0.22 16.70 -4.13
CA LYS A 272 0.29 17.39 -5.43
C LYS A 272 1.73 17.70 -5.81
N THR A 273 2.52 18.14 -4.85
CA THR A 273 3.96 18.37 -5.01
C THR A 273 4.69 17.07 -5.36
N SER A 274 4.44 15.99 -4.61
CA SER A 274 5.08 14.69 -4.83
C SER A 274 4.71 14.07 -6.18
N VAL A 275 3.45 14.10 -6.56
CA VAL A 275 2.98 13.58 -7.85
C VAL A 275 3.58 14.39 -9.01
N LYS A 276 3.60 15.71 -8.92
CA LYS A 276 4.25 16.54 -9.93
C LYS A 276 5.73 16.17 -10.10
N ASN A 277 6.46 16.00 -9.00
CA ASN A 277 7.87 15.60 -9.04
C ASN A 277 8.05 14.23 -9.68
N CYS A 278 7.18 13.26 -9.37
CA CYS A 278 7.19 11.95 -10.02
C CYS A 278 6.95 12.07 -11.53
N ILE A 279 5.97 12.84 -11.98
CA ILE A 279 5.63 13.01 -13.41
C ILE A 279 6.81 13.62 -14.18
N VAL A 280 7.44 14.65 -13.63
CA VAL A 280 8.61 15.30 -14.27
C VAL A 280 9.79 14.33 -14.38
N GLN A 281 10.04 13.51 -13.35
CA GLN A 281 11.14 12.54 -13.35
C GLN A 281 10.84 11.31 -14.24
N TYR A 282 9.57 10.96 -14.40
CA TYR A 282 9.11 9.79 -15.15
C TYR A 282 9.57 9.79 -16.61
N HIS A 283 9.70 10.96 -17.23
CA HIS A 283 10.08 11.13 -18.64
C HIS A 283 11.55 11.56 -18.86
N ASN A 284 12.29 11.86 -17.78
CA ASN A 284 13.69 12.23 -17.88
C ASN A 284 14.65 11.04 -17.76
N LYS A 285 14.11 9.82 -17.78
CA LYS A 285 14.84 8.55 -17.84
C LYS A 285 14.55 7.85 -19.14
#